data_d1d7a09eac7fa1c890877430fbc9809e
#
_entry.id   d1d7a09eac7fa1c890877430fbc9809e
#
_cell.length_a   1.000
_cell.length_b   1.000
_cell.length_c   1.000
_cell.angle_alpha   90.00
_cell.angle_beta   90.00
_cell.angle_gamma   90.00
#
_symmetry.space_group_name_H-M   'P 1'
#
loop_
_entity.id
_entity.type
_entity.pdbx_description
1 polymer ?
#
loop_
_entity_poly.entity_id
_entity_poly.type
_entity_poly.pdbx_seq_one_letter_code
_entity_poly.pdbx_strand_id
1 'polypeptide(L)'
;IRRPPRSTQGVSSAASDVYKRQVSTKDLGAFEIEEDDDKTLRMRHFHTNREKKGGSAIMDRIPFLFNNDVIMMMCYPDKNDDYHYRNAQGDEIVYVSQGSGILETAFGNMKYSQGDYLVIPRGILHRYVMNDETHTFLIVESPSEVRTPRRYRNEYGQIIERSPYSERDFRGPDKLVTHDEKGEFKIVVKQRNRFTEVTLGHHPCDVVGWDGFYYPYAFSIHDFEPIVGRIHEPPPVHQTFAGDRFVLCSFCPRPFDFDKNAIPAPYNHSNVMSDEVIYYDSKEFMSRKGVEFGSMTLHPDGLTHGPHPGKYEGSIGMKQTDELAVMVDTHYQLKVAKTALGVEDHDYGKSWLDGEGYREALGE
;
A
#
# COMPACT_ATOMS: atom_id res chain seq x y z
N ILE A 1 8.58 -31.78 -12.40
CA ILE A 1 9.46 -30.61 -12.52
C ILE A 1 10.44 -30.69 -11.36
N ARG A 2 11.73 -30.81 -11.67
CA ARG A 2 12.76 -30.77 -10.61
C ARG A 2 12.89 -29.34 -10.15
N ARG A 3 12.77 -29.12 -8.83
CA ARG A 3 13.10 -27.81 -8.25
C ARG A 3 14.58 -27.51 -8.57
N PRO A 4 14.93 -26.26 -8.90
CA PRO A 4 16.31 -25.87 -9.00
C PRO A 4 17.04 -26.12 -7.66
N PRO A 5 18.36 -26.36 -7.65
CA PRO A 5 19.11 -26.56 -6.43
C PRO A 5 18.95 -25.36 -5.50
N ARG A 6 18.74 -25.62 -4.21
CA ARG A 6 18.60 -24.54 -3.21
C ARG A 6 19.87 -23.69 -3.20
N SER A 7 19.69 -22.38 -3.30
CA SER A 7 20.76 -21.43 -3.12
C SER A 7 21.27 -21.50 -1.68
N THR A 8 22.55 -21.69 -1.48
CA THR A 8 23.19 -21.69 -0.16
C THR A 8 23.31 -20.29 0.45
N GLN A 9 22.92 -19.24 -0.26
CA GLN A 9 23.06 -17.84 0.14
C GLN A 9 21.74 -17.14 0.49
N GLY A 10 20.64 -17.87 0.60
CA GLY A 10 19.33 -17.28 0.94
C GLY A 10 18.73 -16.37 -0.12
N VAL A 11 19.19 -16.45 -1.38
CA VAL A 11 18.72 -15.67 -2.51
C VAL A 11 17.67 -16.47 -3.26
N SER A 12 16.53 -15.88 -3.54
CA SER A 12 15.53 -16.48 -4.42
C SER A 12 16.02 -16.45 -5.88
N SER A 13 15.82 -17.53 -6.59
CA SER A 13 16.16 -17.64 -8.01
C SER A 13 15.05 -18.33 -8.80
N ALA A 14 14.93 -17.95 -10.06
CA ALA A 14 14.04 -18.58 -11.02
C ALA A 14 14.86 -19.21 -12.15
N ALA A 15 14.46 -20.40 -12.58
CA ALA A 15 15.08 -21.09 -13.68
C ALA A 15 14.23 -20.88 -14.96
N SER A 16 14.89 -20.51 -16.04
CA SER A 16 14.31 -20.44 -17.39
C SER A 16 14.60 -21.72 -18.17
N ASP A 17 13.68 -22.06 -19.05
CA ASP A 17 13.77 -23.26 -19.88
C ASP A 17 14.76 -23.09 -21.05
N VAL A 18 14.87 -21.88 -21.60
CA VAL A 18 15.65 -21.57 -22.79
C VAL A 18 16.65 -20.45 -22.50
N TYR A 19 17.83 -20.51 -23.14
CA TYR A 19 18.78 -19.40 -23.14
C TYR A 19 18.16 -18.17 -23.80
N LYS A 20 18.02 -17.10 -23.04
CA LYS A 20 17.34 -15.88 -23.44
C LYS A 20 18.32 -14.78 -23.75
N ARG A 21 18.10 -14.09 -24.86
CA ARG A 21 18.93 -12.95 -25.29
C ARG A 21 18.14 -11.66 -25.22
N GLN A 22 18.71 -10.71 -24.53
CA GLN A 22 18.34 -9.31 -24.67
C GLN A 22 18.72 -8.83 -26.08
N VAL A 23 17.77 -8.19 -26.75
CA VAL A 23 17.97 -7.64 -28.11
C VAL A 23 18.50 -6.21 -28.04
N SER A 24 17.85 -5.39 -27.19
CA SER A 24 18.22 -3.98 -27.02
C SER A 24 17.82 -3.44 -25.64
N THR A 25 18.39 -2.30 -25.29
CA THR A 25 17.98 -1.50 -24.13
C THR A 25 17.75 -0.07 -24.55
N LYS A 26 16.76 0.57 -23.93
CA LYS A 26 16.46 1.99 -24.12
C LYS A 26 16.21 2.64 -22.76
N ASP A 27 16.90 3.75 -22.51
CA ASP A 27 16.63 4.58 -21.35
C ASP A 27 15.30 5.32 -21.52
N LEU A 28 14.39 5.19 -20.54
CA LEU A 28 13.11 5.88 -20.50
C LEU A 28 13.12 7.09 -19.54
N GLY A 29 14.23 7.35 -18.85
CA GLY A 29 14.39 8.48 -17.98
C GLY A 29 14.39 8.14 -16.50
N ALA A 30 14.64 9.16 -15.69
CA ALA A 30 14.67 9.06 -14.23
C ALA A 30 13.26 9.08 -13.66
N PHE A 31 13.09 8.40 -12.52
CA PHE A 31 11.95 8.55 -11.64
C PHE A 31 12.36 9.52 -10.53
N GLU A 32 12.11 10.80 -10.73
CA GLU A 32 12.46 11.86 -9.79
C GLU A 32 11.23 12.32 -9.02
N ILE A 33 11.42 12.56 -7.72
CA ILE A 33 10.37 13.09 -6.86
C ILE A 33 10.88 14.43 -6.34
N GLU A 34 10.25 15.51 -6.77
CA GLU A 34 10.51 16.83 -6.24
C GLU A 34 9.79 17.03 -4.91
N GLU A 35 10.54 17.39 -3.88
CA GLU A 35 10.01 17.69 -2.56
C GLU A 35 9.38 19.10 -2.53
N ASP A 36 8.26 19.24 -1.80
CA ASP A 36 7.65 20.53 -1.48
C ASP A 36 8.68 21.48 -0.84
N ASP A 37 8.68 22.72 -1.28
CA ASP A 37 9.60 23.76 -0.77
C ASP A 37 9.21 24.21 0.64
N ASP A 38 7.91 24.12 1.01
CA ASP A 38 7.43 24.42 2.35
C ASP A 38 7.70 23.28 3.33
N LYS A 39 8.63 23.49 4.23
CA LYS A 39 9.04 22.56 5.28
C LYS A 39 8.30 22.78 6.61
N THR A 40 7.29 23.63 6.63
CA THR A 40 6.54 23.91 7.86
C THR A 40 5.84 22.65 8.36
N LEU A 41 6.07 22.34 9.64
CA LEU A 41 5.42 21.23 10.30
C LEU A 41 3.92 21.50 10.43
N ARG A 42 3.09 20.70 9.76
CA ARG A 42 1.64 20.79 9.82
C ARG A 42 0.98 19.47 9.44
N MET A 43 -0.21 19.23 9.93
CA MET A 43 -1.08 18.17 9.40
C MET A 43 -1.50 18.50 7.97
N ARG A 44 -1.57 17.50 7.11
CA ARG A 44 -1.93 17.67 5.71
C ARG A 44 -3.07 16.75 5.31
N HIS A 45 -3.87 17.18 4.35
CA HIS A 45 -4.95 16.41 3.74
C HIS A 45 -4.93 16.60 2.24
N PHE A 46 -4.99 15.51 1.51
CA PHE A 46 -4.98 15.47 0.04
C PHE A 46 -6.25 14.81 -0.46
N HIS A 47 -6.96 15.47 -1.35
CA HIS A 47 -8.12 14.94 -2.07
C HIS A 47 -7.65 14.18 -3.31
N THR A 48 -7.12 12.97 -3.14
CA THR A 48 -6.40 12.26 -4.21
C THR A 48 -7.25 11.98 -5.45
N ASN A 49 -8.58 11.93 -5.30
CA ASN A 49 -9.52 11.65 -6.39
C ASN A 49 -9.91 12.87 -7.23
N ARG A 50 -9.48 14.10 -6.87
CA ARG A 50 -9.89 15.32 -7.58
C ARG A 50 -9.15 15.51 -8.90
N GLU A 51 -7.94 15.02 -9.02
CA GLU A 51 -7.14 15.14 -10.25
C GLU A 51 -6.70 13.75 -10.73
N LYS A 52 -7.65 12.89 -11.06
CA LYS A 52 -7.35 11.57 -11.62
C LYS A 52 -6.78 11.75 -13.03
N LYS A 53 -5.55 11.31 -13.22
CA LYS A 53 -4.91 11.22 -14.54
C LYS A 53 -4.92 9.76 -14.95
N GLY A 54 -5.59 9.42 -16.04
CA GLY A 54 -5.52 8.11 -16.65
C GLY A 54 -4.10 7.75 -17.09
N GLY A 55 -3.91 6.58 -17.63
CA GLY A 55 -2.64 6.15 -18.20
C GLY A 55 -2.21 4.74 -17.79
N SER A 56 -0.91 4.55 -17.71
CA SER A 56 -0.24 3.31 -17.35
C SER A 56 -0.31 3.03 -15.85
N ALA A 57 -0.46 1.76 -15.48
CA ALA A 57 -0.36 1.32 -14.09
C ALA A 57 1.06 1.47 -13.51
N ILE A 58 2.05 1.72 -14.34
CA ILE A 58 3.47 1.76 -13.98
C ILE A 58 4.06 3.16 -14.17
N MET A 59 3.94 3.74 -15.38
CA MET A 59 4.64 4.98 -15.72
C MET A 59 3.92 6.25 -15.26
N ASP A 60 2.60 6.16 -15.01
CA ASP A 60 1.78 7.32 -14.62
C ASP A 60 1.41 7.32 -13.12
N ARG A 61 2.27 6.70 -12.30
CA ARG A 61 2.18 6.74 -10.83
C ARG A 61 2.53 8.13 -10.32
N ILE A 62 1.72 8.67 -9.42
CA ILE A 62 1.83 10.03 -8.88
C ILE A 62 2.34 9.94 -7.44
N PRO A 63 3.59 10.34 -7.14
CA PRO A 63 4.10 10.41 -5.78
C PRO A 63 3.35 11.45 -4.94
N PHE A 64 3.05 11.08 -3.69
CA PHE A 64 2.43 11.95 -2.68
C PHE A 64 3.36 12.19 -1.50
N LEU A 65 3.81 11.12 -0.88
CA LEU A 65 4.63 11.16 0.33
C LEU A 65 5.80 10.20 0.18
N PHE A 66 6.97 10.59 0.67
CA PHE A 66 8.14 9.74 0.53
C PHE A 66 9.22 10.04 1.57
N ASN A 67 10.04 9.04 1.84
CA ASN A 67 11.32 9.17 2.51
C ASN A 67 12.30 8.13 1.94
N ASN A 68 13.36 7.77 2.66
CA ASN A 68 14.31 6.77 2.19
C ASN A 68 13.79 5.33 2.33
N ASP A 69 12.73 5.11 3.09
CA ASP A 69 12.21 3.79 3.44
C ASP A 69 10.92 3.44 2.67
N VAL A 70 10.16 4.46 2.28
CA VAL A 70 8.88 4.27 1.54
C VAL A 70 8.64 5.40 0.54
N ILE A 71 7.93 5.05 -0.54
CA ILE A 71 7.32 6.00 -1.46
C ILE A 71 5.84 5.63 -1.57
N MET A 72 4.97 6.57 -1.22
CA MET A 72 3.53 6.42 -1.33
C MET A 72 3.04 7.15 -2.58
N MET A 73 2.34 6.44 -3.45
CA MET A 73 1.90 6.93 -4.74
C MET A 73 0.43 6.59 -4.97
N MET A 74 -0.25 7.44 -5.72
CA MET A 74 -1.54 7.11 -6.31
C MET A 74 -1.38 6.78 -7.79
N CYS A 75 -2.26 5.92 -8.30
CA CYS A 75 -2.33 5.60 -9.72
C CYS A 75 -3.78 5.35 -10.14
N TYR A 76 -4.16 5.86 -11.31
CA TYR A 76 -5.50 5.77 -11.86
C TYR A 76 -5.47 5.20 -13.27
N PRO A 77 -4.99 3.96 -13.46
CA PRO A 77 -4.78 3.43 -14.79
C PRO A 77 -6.11 3.20 -15.51
N ASP A 78 -6.13 3.50 -16.80
CA ASP A 78 -7.29 3.35 -17.69
C ASP A 78 -6.98 2.59 -18.97
N LYS A 79 -5.76 2.05 -19.07
CA LYS A 79 -5.30 1.23 -20.21
C LYS A 79 -4.32 0.15 -19.76
N ASN A 80 -4.37 -0.97 -20.41
CA ASN A 80 -3.38 -2.02 -20.24
C ASN A 80 -2.05 -1.61 -20.88
N ASP A 81 -0.95 -1.86 -20.18
CA ASP A 81 0.38 -1.67 -20.74
C ASP A 81 0.72 -2.77 -21.76
N ASP A 82 1.45 -2.45 -22.81
CA ASP A 82 1.93 -3.37 -23.84
C ASP A 82 3.27 -4.04 -23.46
N TYR A 83 3.74 -3.83 -22.23
CA TYR A 83 4.98 -4.35 -21.70
C TYR A 83 4.77 -5.01 -20.32
N HIS A 84 5.71 -5.86 -19.92
CA HIS A 84 5.81 -6.32 -18.54
C HIS A 84 6.71 -5.38 -17.74
N TYR A 85 6.49 -5.31 -16.43
CA TYR A 85 7.27 -4.47 -15.54
C TYR A 85 7.99 -5.30 -14.48
N ARG A 86 9.13 -4.76 -14.03
CA ARG A 86 9.90 -5.29 -12.91
C ARG A 86 10.44 -4.14 -12.08
N ASN A 87 10.07 -4.08 -10.80
CA ASN A 87 10.76 -3.24 -9.84
C ASN A 87 12.01 -3.99 -9.35
N ALA A 88 13.20 -3.54 -9.72
CA ALA A 88 14.46 -4.17 -9.32
C ALA A 88 15.09 -3.48 -8.09
N GLN A 89 14.41 -2.51 -7.47
CA GLN A 89 14.91 -1.76 -6.33
C GLN A 89 14.09 -1.89 -5.05
N GLY A 90 12.81 -2.25 -5.15
CA GLY A 90 11.92 -2.34 -4.00
C GLY A 90 10.79 -3.33 -4.15
N ASP A 91 10.21 -3.73 -3.03
CA ASP A 91 8.93 -4.43 -2.95
C ASP A 91 7.81 -3.41 -3.10
N GLU A 92 6.68 -3.84 -3.63
CA GLU A 92 5.47 -3.01 -3.78
C GLU A 92 4.29 -3.64 -3.04
N ILE A 93 3.56 -2.82 -2.29
CA ILE A 93 2.21 -3.12 -1.84
C ILE A 93 1.28 -2.25 -2.68
N VAL A 94 0.39 -2.87 -3.44
CA VAL A 94 -0.61 -2.16 -4.24
C VAL A 94 -1.98 -2.46 -3.65
N TYR A 95 -2.58 -1.46 -2.99
CA TYR A 95 -3.95 -1.56 -2.52
C TYR A 95 -4.90 -1.15 -3.65
N VAL A 96 -5.81 -2.04 -3.98
CA VAL A 96 -6.80 -1.85 -5.03
C VAL A 96 -8.03 -1.18 -4.42
N SER A 97 -8.07 0.15 -4.43
CA SER A 97 -9.22 0.92 -3.94
C SER A 97 -10.41 0.85 -4.90
N GLN A 98 -10.17 0.75 -6.20
CA GLN A 98 -11.19 0.52 -7.22
C GLN A 98 -10.66 -0.33 -8.36
N GLY A 99 -11.53 -1.14 -8.96
CA GLY A 99 -11.25 -1.95 -10.12
C GLY A 99 -10.94 -3.41 -9.81
N SER A 100 -10.87 -4.20 -10.87
CA SER A 100 -10.55 -5.63 -10.83
C SER A 100 -9.75 -6.06 -12.06
N GLY A 101 -9.08 -7.20 -11.98
CA GLY A 101 -8.30 -7.68 -13.09
C GLY A 101 -7.48 -8.91 -12.78
N ILE A 102 -6.47 -9.10 -13.59
CA ILE A 102 -5.47 -10.16 -13.44
C ILE A 102 -4.10 -9.51 -13.35
N LEU A 103 -3.33 -9.86 -12.33
CA LEU A 103 -1.90 -9.64 -12.30
C LEU A 103 -1.23 -10.83 -12.96
N GLU A 104 -0.79 -10.69 -14.20
CA GLU A 104 0.05 -11.67 -14.87
C GLU A 104 1.45 -11.60 -14.28
N THR A 105 2.01 -12.72 -13.88
CA THR A 105 3.37 -12.78 -13.34
C THR A 105 4.18 -13.92 -13.94
N ALA A 106 5.49 -13.85 -13.83
CA ALA A 106 6.37 -14.93 -14.25
C ALA A 106 6.15 -16.24 -13.47
N PHE A 107 5.39 -16.20 -12.37
CA PHE A 107 5.09 -17.38 -11.53
C PHE A 107 3.64 -17.88 -11.68
N GLY A 108 2.87 -17.27 -12.55
CA GLY A 108 1.45 -17.54 -12.77
C GLY A 108 0.60 -16.29 -12.57
N ASN A 109 -0.67 -16.42 -12.79
CA ASN A 109 -1.61 -15.31 -12.77
C ASN A 109 -2.33 -15.22 -11.42
N MET A 110 -2.61 -14.00 -10.97
CA MET A 110 -3.43 -13.74 -9.78
C MET A 110 -4.60 -12.85 -10.15
N LYS A 111 -5.80 -13.23 -9.74
CA LYS A 111 -6.96 -12.33 -9.81
C LYS A 111 -6.88 -11.32 -8.69
N TYR A 112 -7.26 -10.09 -8.99
CA TYR A 112 -7.42 -9.04 -7.99
C TYR A 112 -8.77 -8.33 -8.13
N SER A 113 -9.24 -7.76 -7.06
CA SER A 113 -10.47 -7.00 -6.98
C SER A 113 -10.35 -5.86 -5.96
N GLN A 114 -11.34 -5.00 -5.92
CA GLN A 114 -11.41 -3.93 -4.91
C GLN A 114 -11.24 -4.51 -3.50
N GLY A 115 -10.44 -3.83 -2.67
CA GLY A 115 -10.09 -4.23 -1.32
C GLY A 115 -8.88 -5.15 -1.22
N ASP A 116 -8.31 -5.61 -2.34
CA ASP A 116 -7.11 -6.44 -2.32
C ASP A 116 -5.82 -5.62 -2.13
N TYR A 117 -4.92 -6.15 -1.33
CA TYR A 117 -3.50 -5.81 -1.35
C TYR A 117 -2.78 -6.79 -2.26
N LEU A 118 -2.06 -6.30 -3.26
CA LEU A 118 -1.13 -7.07 -4.05
C LEU A 118 0.28 -6.80 -3.51
N VAL A 119 0.89 -7.78 -2.91
CA VAL A 119 2.28 -7.69 -2.45
C VAL A 119 3.17 -8.30 -3.51
N ILE A 120 4.00 -7.46 -4.13
CA ILE A 120 4.85 -7.82 -5.26
C ILE A 120 6.29 -7.65 -4.83
N PRO A 121 7.00 -8.73 -4.49
CA PRO A 121 8.40 -8.65 -4.10
C PRO A 121 9.28 -8.12 -5.23
N ARG A 122 10.35 -7.47 -4.84
CA ARG A 122 11.38 -6.94 -5.74
C ARG A 122 11.84 -7.98 -6.75
N GLY A 123 11.91 -7.59 -8.00
CA GLY A 123 12.39 -8.44 -9.09
C GLY A 123 11.33 -9.30 -9.75
N ILE A 124 10.11 -9.34 -9.23
CA ILE A 124 9.00 -10.08 -9.84
C ILE A 124 8.55 -9.38 -11.12
N LEU A 125 8.60 -10.12 -12.22
CA LEU A 125 8.07 -9.66 -13.49
C LEU A 125 6.55 -9.80 -13.50
N HIS A 126 5.85 -8.71 -13.84
CA HIS A 126 4.39 -8.71 -13.87
C HIS A 126 3.80 -7.70 -14.85
N ARG A 127 2.50 -7.83 -15.11
CA ARG A 127 1.70 -6.91 -15.91
C ARG A 127 0.26 -6.92 -15.39
N TYR A 128 -0.35 -5.74 -15.33
CA TYR A 128 -1.79 -5.64 -15.02
C TYR A 128 -2.61 -5.85 -16.29
N VAL A 129 -3.62 -6.73 -16.21
CA VAL A 129 -4.66 -6.91 -17.22
C VAL A 129 -5.98 -6.52 -16.55
N MET A 130 -6.45 -5.34 -16.89
CA MET A 130 -7.61 -4.70 -16.26
C MET A 130 -8.91 -5.18 -16.89
N ASN A 131 -9.91 -5.46 -16.04
CA ASN A 131 -11.25 -5.85 -16.48
C ASN A 131 -12.23 -4.67 -16.51
N ASP A 132 -11.97 -3.64 -15.68
CA ASP A 132 -12.84 -2.49 -15.50
C ASP A 132 -12.26 -1.27 -16.22
N GLU A 133 -13.10 -0.29 -16.52
CA GLU A 133 -12.71 0.97 -17.17
C GLU A 133 -12.00 1.92 -16.20
N THR A 134 -12.24 1.77 -14.90
CA THR A 134 -11.68 2.65 -13.86
C THR A 134 -10.96 1.85 -12.80
N HIS A 135 -9.74 2.27 -12.53
CA HIS A 135 -8.93 1.72 -11.44
C HIS A 135 -8.41 2.85 -10.55
N THR A 136 -8.24 2.54 -9.28
CA THR A 136 -7.57 3.42 -8.32
C THR A 136 -6.68 2.55 -7.44
N PHE A 137 -5.38 2.82 -7.50
CA PHE A 137 -4.37 2.09 -6.71
C PHE A 137 -3.66 3.05 -5.76
N LEU A 138 -3.57 2.67 -4.49
CA LEU A 138 -2.59 3.21 -3.56
C LEU A 138 -1.37 2.28 -3.60
N ILE A 139 -0.20 2.82 -3.87
CA ILE A 139 1.03 2.05 -4.00
C ILE A 139 2.00 2.49 -2.89
N VAL A 140 2.50 1.52 -2.14
CA VAL A 140 3.59 1.70 -1.18
C VAL A 140 4.79 0.90 -1.68
N GLU A 141 5.82 1.60 -2.13
CA GLU A 141 7.10 1.01 -2.56
C GLU A 141 8.12 1.13 -1.43
N SER A 142 8.85 0.06 -1.15
CA SER A 142 9.93 0.07 -0.14
C SER A 142 11.14 -0.72 -0.62
N PRO A 143 12.39 -0.25 -0.34
CA PRO A 143 13.59 -1.02 -0.58
C PRO A 143 13.73 -2.23 0.35
N SER A 144 12.96 -2.28 1.43
CA SER A 144 12.94 -3.42 2.37
C SER A 144 11.93 -4.49 1.96
N GLU A 145 12.13 -5.69 2.47
CA GLU A 145 11.18 -6.79 2.30
C GLU A 145 9.85 -6.48 3.00
N VAL A 146 8.75 -6.61 2.26
CA VAL A 146 7.40 -6.56 2.80
C VAL A 146 7.00 -7.94 3.33
N ARG A 147 6.59 -7.98 4.59
CA ARG A 147 6.25 -9.23 5.29
C ARG A 147 5.07 -9.07 6.23
N THR A 148 4.46 -10.18 6.62
CA THR A 148 3.55 -10.20 7.78
C THR A 148 4.34 -9.93 9.05
N PRO A 149 3.78 -9.17 10.03
CA PRO A 149 4.47 -8.84 11.27
C PRO A 149 4.99 -10.07 12.03
N ARG A 150 6.19 -9.97 12.59
CA ARG A 150 6.83 -11.08 13.31
C ARG A 150 6.01 -11.60 14.48
N ARG A 151 5.22 -10.74 15.13
CA ARG A 151 4.34 -11.13 16.25
C ARG A 151 3.25 -12.13 15.87
N TYR A 152 2.93 -12.24 14.59
CA TYR A 152 1.92 -13.18 14.08
C TYR A 152 2.52 -14.50 13.62
N ARG A 153 3.81 -14.70 13.82
CA ARG A 153 4.51 -15.92 13.41
C ARG A 153 5.18 -16.60 14.58
N ASN A 154 5.23 -17.93 14.54
CA ASN A 154 6.06 -18.72 15.42
C ASN A 154 7.54 -18.73 14.94
N GLU A 155 8.40 -19.43 15.69
CA GLU A 155 9.83 -19.56 15.37
C GLU A 155 10.12 -20.27 14.02
N TYR A 156 9.15 -21.01 13.48
CA TYR A 156 9.25 -21.68 12.19
C TYR A 156 8.66 -20.86 11.03
N GLY A 157 8.18 -19.63 11.31
CA GLY A 157 7.61 -18.74 10.31
C GLY A 157 6.13 -18.98 9.97
N GLN A 158 5.46 -19.91 10.66
CA GLN A 158 4.05 -20.19 10.47
C GLN A 158 3.21 -19.12 11.17
N ILE A 159 2.09 -18.73 10.55
CA ILE A 159 1.13 -17.81 11.15
C ILE A 159 0.48 -18.49 12.35
N ILE A 160 0.43 -17.80 13.49
CA ILE A 160 -0.17 -18.30 14.72
C ILE A 160 -1.69 -18.11 14.72
N GLU A 161 -2.43 -18.98 15.41
CA GLU A 161 -3.89 -19.00 15.43
C GLU A 161 -4.54 -17.69 15.92
N ARG A 162 -3.84 -16.91 16.74
CA ARG A 162 -4.31 -15.62 17.26
C ARG A 162 -4.00 -14.42 16.36
N SER A 163 -3.53 -14.66 15.15
CA SER A 163 -3.29 -13.60 14.18
C SER A 163 -4.61 -13.10 13.60
N PRO A 164 -4.66 -11.85 13.11
CA PRO A 164 -5.87 -11.31 12.49
C PRO A 164 -6.15 -11.90 11.10
N TYR A 165 -5.38 -12.87 10.67
CA TYR A 165 -5.51 -13.64 9.42
C TYR A 165 -4.75 -14.96 9.51
N SER A 166 -4.99 -15.85 8.56
CA SER A 166 -4.33 -17.15 8.44
C SER A 166 -3.72 -17.35 7.04
N GLU A 167 -2.93 -18.41 6.83
CA GLU A 167 -2.31 -18.70 5.54
C GLU A 167 -3.32 -18.88 4.39
N ARG A 168 -4.53 -19.36 4.67
CA ARG A 168 -5.59 -19.55 3.67
C ARG A 168 -6.17 -18.25 3.11
N ASP A 169 -5.97 -17.13 3.83
CA ASP A 169 -6.48 -15.82 3.42
C ASP A 169 -5.55 -15.16 2.40
N PHE A 170 -4.35 -15.71 2.22
CA PHE A 170 -3.37 -15.27 1.23
C PHE A 170 -3.49 -16.10 -0.04
N ARG A 171 -3.67 -15.40 -1.16
CA ARG A 171 -3.80 -15.99 -2.49
C ARG A 171 -2.51 -15.81 -3.26
N GLY A 172 -1.84 -16.91 -3.58
CA GLY A 172 -0.66 -16.90 -4.47
C GLY A 172 -1.04 -16.96 -5.95
N PRO A 173 -0.04 -16.92 -6.85
CA PRO A 173 -0.27 -17.21 -8.26
C PRO A 173 -0.91 -18.57 -8.45
N ASP A 174 -1.83 -18.63 -9.41
CA ASP A 174 -2.44 -19.88 -9.86
C ASP A 174 -1.39 -20.81 -10.52
N LYS A 175 -1.82 -21.67 -11.38
CA LYS A 175 -0.95 -22.57 -12.12
C LYS A 175 0.14 -21.80 -12.87
N LEU A 176 1.40 -22.22 -12.69
CA LEU A 176 2.52 -21.74 -13.50
C LEU A 176 2.24 -21.99 -14.99
N VAL A 177 2.31 -20.93 -15.77
CA VAL A 177 2.25 -20.98 -17.23
C VAL A 177 3.63 -20.60 -17.77
N THR A 178 4.27 -21.52 -18.47
CA THR A 178 5.55 -21.26 -19.13
C THR A 178 5.28 -20.90 -20.59
N HIS A 179 5.87 -19.81 -21.02
CA HIS A 179 5.78 -19.28 -22.38
C HIS A 179 7.06 -19.55 -23.13
N ASP A 180 6.93 -20.01 -24.38
CA ASP A 180 8.07 -20.26 -25.29
C ASP A 180 7.94 -19.48 -26.62
N GLU A 181 7.01 -18.54 -26.67
CA GLU A 181 6.77 -17.71 -27.85
C GLU A 181 7.99 -16.87 -28.18
N LYS A 182 8.36 -16.89 -29.47
CA LYS A 182 9.39 -16.04 -30.04
C LYS A 182 8.77 -14.78 -30.63
N GLY A 183 9.46 -13.68 -30.51
CA GLY A 183 8.98 -12.39 -30.98
C GLY A 183 9.68 -11.26 -30.24
N GLU A 184 9.25 -10.05 -30.51
CA GLU A 184 9.72 -8.87 -29.81
C GLU A 184 8.80 -8.61 -28.59
N PHE A 185 9.37 -8.71 -27.40
CA PHE A 185 8.67 -8.46 -26.14
C PHE A 185 9.41 -7.41 -25.34
N LYS A 186 8.66 -6.50 -24.75
CA LYS A 186 9.19 -5.41 -23.95
C LYS A 186 9.02 -5.68 -22.46
N ILE A 187 10.04 -5.35 -21.70
CA ILE A 187 9.95 -5.23 -20.25
C ILE A 187 10.49 -3.86 -19.83
N VAL A 188 9.83 -3.22 -18.90
CA VAL A 188 10.31 -2.01 -18.25
C VAL A 188 10.87 -2.38 -16.90
N VAL A 189 12.12 -2.00 -16.65
CA VAL A 189 12.81 -2.27 -15.39
C VAL A 189 13.06 -0.97 -14.66
N LYS A 190 12.57 -0.84 -13.42
CA LYS A 190 12.90 0.25 -12.51
C LYS A 190 14.12 -0.13 -11.67
N GLN A 191 15.21 0.61 -11.81
CA GLN A 191 16.42 0.43 -11.00
C GLN A 191 17.13 1.76 -10.79
N ARG A 192 17.62 2.02 -9.58
CA ARG A 192 18.33 3.28 -9.25
C ARG A 192 17.49 4.52 -9.59
N ASN A 193 16.21 4.48 -9.31
CA ASN A 193 15.23 5.52 -9.66
C ASN A 193 15.26 5.89 -11.15
N ARG A 194 15.39 4.90 -12.02
CA ARG A 194 15.40 5.07 -13.46
C ARG A 194 14.67 3.92 -14.13
N PHE A 195 13.93 4.24 -15.17
CA PHE A 195 13.26 3.25 -16.00
C PHE A 195 14.11 2.92 -17.23
N THR A 196 14.22 1.64 -17.53
CA THR A 196 14.87 1.12 -18.71
C THR A 196 13.95 0.14 -19.40
N GLU A 197 13.64 0.37 -20.66
CA GLU A 197 13.01 -0.62 -21.53
C GLU A 197 14.07 -1.62 -22.01
N VAL A 198 13.75 -2.90 -21.87
CA VAL A 198 14.56 -4.00 -22.38
C VAL A 198 13.71 -4.78 -23.37
N THR A 199 14.20 -4.94 -24.59
CA THR A 199 13.55 -5.76 -25.61
C THR A 199 14.15 -7.17 -25.59
N LEU A 200 13.28 -8.17 -25.52
CA LEU A 200 13.64 -9.59 -25.56
C LEU A 200 13.16 -10.22 -26.85
N GLY A 201 13.88 -11.20 -27.36
CA GLY A 201 13.49 -12.00 -28.55
C GLY A 201 12.51 -13.13 -28.27
N HIS A 202 11.89 -13.14 -27.11
CA HIS A 202 11.01 -14.21 -26.61
C HIS A 202 10.13 -13.68 -25.48
N HIS A 203 9.05 -14.41 -25.18
CA HIS A 203 8.14 -14.03 -24.09
C HIS A 203 8.88 -14.00 -22.73
N PRO A 204 8.70 -12.97 -21.91
CA PRO A 204 9.43 -12.82 -20.64
C PRO A 204 8.96 -13.74 -19.50
N CYS A 205 7.72 -14.27 -19.55
CA CYS A 205 7.20 -15.21 -18.57
C CYS A 205 7.58 -16.66 -18.94
N ASP A 206 8.87 -16.97 -18.90
CA ASP A 206 9.46 -18.25 -19.30
C ASP A 206 9.98 -19.09 -18.14
N VAL A 207 9.56 -18.77 -16.92
CA VAL A 207 9.99 -19.47 -15.71
C VAL A 207 9.43 -20.89 -15.67
N VAL A 208 10.29 -21.87 -15.47
CA VAL A 208 9.91 -23.29 -15.31
C VAL A 208 9.95 -23.75 -13.84
N GLY A 209 10.47 -22.91 -12.96
CA GLY A 209 10.53 -23.14 -11.53
C GLY A 209 11.33 -22.06 -10.81
N TRP A 210 11.15 -21.96 -9.50
CA TRP A 210 11.91 -21.00 -8.66
C TRP A 210 12.33 -21.65 -7.34
N ASP A 211 13.34 -21.06 -6.72
CA ASP A 211 13.83 -21.39 -5.40
C ASP A 211 13.75 -20.17 -4.48
N GLY A 212 13.35 -20.41 -3.23
CA GLY A 212 13.12 -19.37 -2.24
C GLY A 212 11.64 -19.15 -1.91
N PHE A 213 11.37 -18.20 -1.04
CA PHE A 213 10.02 -17.92 -0.53
C PHE A 213 9.44 -16.60 -1.06
N TYR A 214 10.12 -15.96 -1.98
CA TYR A 214 9.61 -14.76 -2.62
C TYR A 214 8.73 -15.14 -3.81
N TYR A 215 7.47 -14.84 -3.66
CA TYR A 215 6.46 -14.91 -4.72
C TYR A 215 5.41 -13.82 -4.47
N PRO A 216 4.77 -13.28 -5.49
CA PRO A 216 3.72 -12.30 -5.29
C PRO A 216 2.48 -12.98 -4.69
N TYR A 217 1.75 -12.23 -3.87
CA TYR A 217 0.50 -12.72 -3.27
C TYR A 217 -0.50 -11.59 -3.13
N ALA A 218 -1.78 -11.96 -3.03
CA ALA A 218 -2.89 -11.07 -2.76
C ALA A 218 -3.52 -11.40 -1.39
N PHE A 219 -3.99 -10.35 -0.71
CA PHE A 219 -4.72 -10.44 0.54
C PHE A 219 -5.84 -9.41 0.54
N SER A 220 -7.07 -9.80 0.89
CA SER A 220 -8.18 -8.86 0.96
C SER A 220 -8.24 -8.17 2.32
N ILE A 221 -8.42 -6.84 2.33
CA ILE A 221 -8.66 -6.08 3.57
C ILE A 221 -9.90 -6.57 4.31
N HIS A 222 -10.85 -7.18 3.58
CA HIS A 222 -12.10 -7.74 4.14
C HIS A 222 -11.89 -9.08 4.84
N ASP A 223 -10.73 -9.74 4.61
CA ASP A 223 -10.33 -10.97 5.31
C ASP A 223 -9.46 -10.67 6.54
N PHE A 224 -9.24 -9.38 6.84
CA PHE A 224 -8.53 -8.96 8.04
C PHE A 224 -9.50 -8.92 9.23
N GLU A 225 -9.19 -9.67 10.28
CA GLU A 225 -10.01 -9.78 11.51
C GLU A 225 -9.28 -9.11 12.69
N PRO A 226 -9.44 -7.79 12.89
CA PRO A 226 -8.77 -7.11 13.99
C PRO A 226 -9.27 -7.64 15.33
N ILE A 227 -8.34 -7.80 16.27
CA ILE A 227 -8.67 -8.26 17.61
C ILE A 227 -9.48 -7.17 18.31
N VAL A 228 -10.65 -7.56 18.81
CA VAL A 228 -11.55 -6.70 19.61
C VAL A 228 -11.73 -7.33 20.98
N GLY A 229 -11.61 -6.55 22.04
CA GLY A 229 -11.64 -7.03 23.41
C GLY A 229 -12.62 -6.31 24.30
N ARG A 230 -12.49 -6.56 25.59
CA ARG A 230 -13.30 -5.91 26.61
C ARG A 230 -12.92 -4.43 26.75
N ILE A 231 -11.65 -4.15 26.71
CA ILE A 231 -11.07 -2.81 26.85
C ILE A 231 -10.25 -2.50 25.61
N HIS A 232 -9.82 -1.26 25.49
CA HIS A 232 -9.02 -0.78 24.37
C HIS A 232 -7.85 -1.71 24.01
N GLU A 233 -7.85 -2.17 22.77
CA GLU A 233 -6.72 -2.90 22.19
C GLU A 233 -5.76 -1.88 21.56
N PRO A 234 -4.45 -2.05 21.74
CA PRO A 234 -3.48 -1.10 21.22
C PRO A 234 -3.45 -1.12 19.68
N PRO A 235 -3.07 0.00 19.02
CA PRO A 235 -2.99 0.11 17.55
C PRO A 235 -2.33 -1.05 16.81
N PRO A 236 -1.31 -1.74 17.37
CA PRO A 236 -0.72 -2.91 16.70
C PRO A 236 -1.67 -4.01 16.26
N VAL A 237 -2.89 -4.09 16.77
CA VAL A 237 -3.88 -5.09 16.34
C VAL A 237 -4.37 -4.85 14.90
N HIS A 238 -4.18 -3.66 14.36
CA HIS A 238 -4.51 -3.29 12.99
C HIS A 238 -3.37 -3.57 11.98
N GLN A 239 -2.17 -3.92 12.45
CA GLN A 239 -1.04 -4.17 11.55
C GLN A 239 -1.31 -5.35 10.63
N THR A 240 -1.21 -5.10 9.33
CA THR A 240 -1.39 -6.11 8.28
C THR A 240 -0.04 -6.54 7.70
N PHE A 241 0.79 -5.57 7.33
CA PHE A 241 2.13 -5.79 6.79
C PHE A 241 3.17 -4.94 7.52
N ALA A 242 4.43 -5.30 7.35
CA ALA A 242 5.55 -4.55 7.87
C ALA A 242 6.74 -4.62 6.92
N GLY A 243 7.46 -3.52 6.78
CA GLY A 243 8.82 -3.45 6.29
C GLY A 243 9.81 -3.19 7.42
N ASP A 244 11.04 -2.80 7.10
CA ASP A 244 12.03 -2.60 8.16
C ASP A 244 11.76 -1.34 8.99
N ARG A 245 11.18 -0.31 8.40
CA ARG A 245 10.95 0.99 9.04
C ARG A 245 9.59 1.58 8.75
N PHE A 246 8.64 0.73 8.44
CA PHE A 246 7.24 1.11 8.32
C PHE A 246 6.34 -0.08 8.68
N VAL A 247 5.11 0.23 9.01
CA VAL A 247 4.02 -0.73 9.13
C VAL A 247 2.85 -0.26 8.31
N LEU A 248 2.10 -1.21 7.74
CA LEU A 248 0.84 -0.97 7.09
C LEU A 248 -0.26 -1.60 7.93
N CYS A 249 -1.29 -0.81 8.22
CA CYS A 249 -2.42 -1.20 9.03
C CYS A 249 -3.71 -1.14 8.22
N SER A 250 -4.66 -2.01 8.54
CA SER A 250 -5.98 -2.06 7.94
C SER A 250 -7.03 -1.65 8.96
N PHE A 251 -7.82 -0.63 8.64
CA PHE A 251 -9.07 -0.33 9.31
C PHE A 251 -10.21 -0.87 8.46
N CYS A 252 -10.96 -1.80 9.00
CA CYS A 252 -12.07 -2.46 8.32
C CYS A 252 -13.32 -2.47 9.23
N PRO A 253 -14.49 -2.79 8.70
CA PRO A 253 -15.70 -2.96 9.50
C PRO A 253 -15.47 -3.94 10.65
N ARG A 254 -15.79 -3.51 11.87
CA ARG A 254 -15.57 -4.30 13.10
C ARG A 254 -16.46 -3.85 14.23
N PRO A 255 -16.74 -4.75 15.22
CA PRO A 255 -17.28 -4.34 16.52
C PRO A 255 -16.28 -3.44 17.25
N PHE A 256 -16.78 -2.60 18.15
CA PHE A 256 -15.96 -1.88 19.12
C PHE A 256 -15.74 -2.70 20.40
N ASP A 257 -14.82 -2.24 21.24
CA ASP A 257 -14.60 -2.79 22.57
C ASP A 257 -15.90 -2.78 23.37
N PHE A 258 -16.16 -3.85 24.11
CA PHE A 258 -17.48 -4.12 24.67
C PHE A 258 -17.65 -3.76 26.16
N ASP A 259 -16.65 -3.16 26.82
CA ASP A 259 -16.85 -2.64 28.17
C ASP A 259 -17.88 -1.50 28.13
N LYS A 260 -18.72 -1.44 29.16
CA LYS A 260 -19.77 -0.42 29.29
C LYS A 260 -19.24 1.02 29.33
N ASN A 261 -17.97 1.20 29.69
CA ASN A 261 -17.29 2.48 29.76
C ASN A 261 -16.32 2.68 28.56
N ALA A 262 -16.28 1.75 27.60
CA ALA A 262 -15.45 1.90 26.42
C ALA A 262 -15.93 3.09 25.59
N ILE A 263 -14.98 3.86 25.08
CA ILE A 263 -15.22 4.98 24.17
C ILE A 263 -14.62 4.59 22.83
N PRO A 264 -15.44 4.46 21.79
CA PRO A 264 -14.97 3.97 20.49
C PRO A 264 -13.96 4.89 19.78
N ALA A 265 -14.14 6.23 19.88
CA ALA A 265 -13.21 7.15 19.27
C ALA A 265 -11.84 7.10 19.95
N PRO A 266 -10.74 7.21 19.18
CA PRO A 266 -9.41 7.25 19.77
C PRO A 266 -9.24 8.50 20.64
N TYR A 267 -8.33 8.44 21.60
CA TYR A 267 -7.93 9.61 22.39
C TYR A 267 -7.02 10.53 21.60
N ASN A 268 -6.93 11.82 22.01
CA ASN A 268 -5.94 12.73 21.49
C ASN A 268 -4.53 12.24 21.87
N HIS A 269 -3.64 12.15 20.91
CA HIS A 269 -2.29 11.65 21.12
C HIS A 269 -1.30 12.33 20.16
N SER A 270 -0.03 12.11 20.39
CA SER A 270 1.06 12.45 19.48
C SER A 270 1.81 11.17 19.14
N ASN A 271 2.11 10.98 17.89
CA ASN A 271 3.06 9.95 17.52
C ASN A 271 4.45 10.33 18.03
N VAL A 272 5.12 9.37 18.62
CA VAL A 272 6.50 9.51 19.07
C VAL A 272 7.34 8.59 18.19
N MET A 273 8.12 9.12 17.28
CA MET A 273 8.95 8.39 16.32
C MET A 273 8.18 7.82 15.10
N SER A 274 7.06 8.41 14.69
CA SER A 274 6.40 7.99 13.45
C SER A 274 5.54 9.10 12.86
N ASP A 275 5.58 9.24 11.55
CA ASP A 275 4.54 9.91 10.79
C ASP A 275 3.42 8.90 10.48
N GLU A 276 2.17 9.34 10.62
CA GLU A 276 0.97 8.55 10.34
C GLU A 276 0.32 9.04 9.06
N VAL A 277 0.12 8.16 8.10
CA VAL A 277 -0.63 8.44 6.88
C VAL A 277 -1.85 7.55 6.82
N ILE A 278 -3.04 8.15 6.61
CA ILE A 278 -4.27 7.39 6.44
C ILE A 278 -4.86 7.68 5.06
N TYR A 279 -5.08 6.65 4.27
CA TYR A 279 -5.84 6.66 3.02
C TYR A 279 -7.24 6.14 3.29
N TYR A 280 -8.27 6.96 3.05
CA TYR A 280 -9.65 6.66 3.35
C TYR A 280 -10.35 6.03 2.14
N ASP A 281 -10.75 4.78 2.27
CA ASP A 281 -11.48 4.02 1.25
C ASP A 281 -12.98 3.96 1.53
N SER A 282 -13.46 4.81 2.44
CA SER A 282 -14.87 5.03 2.75
C SER A 282 -15.17 6.52 2.85
N LYS A 283 -16.45 6.89 2.72
CA LYS A 283 -16.88 8.29 2.80
C LYS A 283 -16.90 8.83 4.22
N GLU A 284 -17.02 7.96 5.18
CA GLU A 284 -17.12 8.32 6.60
C GLU A 284 -16.02 7.61 7.40
N PHE A 285 -15.43 8.36 8.29
CA PHE A 285 -14.46 7.84 9.25
C PHE A 285 -14.84 8.31 10.65
N MET A 286 -14.80 7.38 11.60
CA MET A 286 -15.33 7.58 12.94
C MET A 286 -14.76 8.84 13.63
N SER A 287 -13.48 9.08 13.49
CA SER A 287 -12.75 10.15 14.19
C SER A 287 -12.53 11.42 13.37
N ARG A 288 -12.95 11.49 12.11
CA ARG A 288 -12.62 12.59 11.20
C ARG A 288 -13.86 13.25 10.62
N LYS A 289 -13.74 14.57 10.34
CA LYS A 289 -14.68 15.36 9.52
C LYS A 289 -13.96 15.83 8.27
N GLY A 290 -14.69 16.06 7.19
CA GLY A 290 -14.16 16.62 5.95
C GLY A 290 -13.36 15.63 5.10
N VAL A 291 -13.21 14.37 5.54
CA VAL A 291 -12.62 13.31 4.69
C VAL A 291 -13.68 12.74 3.77
N GLU A 292 -13.27 12.40 2.57
CA GLU A 292 -14.09 11.78 1.53
C GLU A 292 -13.40 10.52 1.01
N PHE A 293 -14.10 9.72 0.24
CA PHE A 293 -13.49 8.59 -0.46
C PHE A 293 -12.27 9.05 -1.26
N GLY A 294 -11.12 8.42 -1.04
CA GLY A 294 -9.85 8.80 -1.65
C GLY A 294 -9.15 9.99 -0.98
N SER A 295 -9.58 10.41 0.21
CA SER A 295 -8.75 11.31 1.02
C SER A 295 -7.49 10.60 1.50
N MET A 296 -6.38 11.37 1.59
CA MET A 296 -5.15 10.93 2.24
C MET A 296 -4.72 11.99 3.24
N THR A 297 -4.52 11.62 4.51
CA THR A 297 -4.06 12.56 5.54
C THR A 297 -2.67 12.19 6.02
N LEU A 298 -1.88 13.20 6.36
CA LEU A 298 -0.58 13.07 7.04
C LEU A 298 -0.66 13.75 8.41
N HIS A 299 -0.43 12.99 9.46
CA HIS A 299 -0.26 13.45 10.83
C HIS A 299 1.21 13.26 11.21
N PRO A 300 2.02 14.32 11.16
CA PRO A 300 3.44 14.20 11.40
C PRO A 300 3.78 13.99 12.87
N ASP A 301 4.92 13.35 13.10
CA ASP A 301 5.55 13.30 14.42
C ASP A 301 5.69 14.70 15.04
N GLY A 302 5.45 14.77 16.34
CA GLY A 302 5.58 16.02 17.09
C GLY A 302 4.31 16.89 17.14
N LEU A 303 3.25 16.57 16.40
CA LEU A 303 1.96 17.26 16.51
C LEU A 303 0.91 16.35 17.17
N THR A 304 0.22 16.91 18.17
CA THR A 304 -0.93 16.24 18.78
C THR A 304 -2.10 16.22 17.81
N HIS A 305 -2.70 15.07 17.62
CA HIS A 305 -3.90 14.87 16.82
C HIS A 305 -4.87 13.91 17.51
N GLY A 306 -6.07 13.79 16.97
CA GLY A 306 -7.12 12.95 17.54
C GLY A 306 -8.46 13.18 16.83
N PRO A 307 -9.57 12.76 17.44
CA PRO A 307 -10.88 12.95 16.83
C PRO A 307 -11.21 14.43 16.70
N HIS A 308 -11.91 14.77 15.61
CA HIS A 308 -12.45 16.11 15.42
C HIS A 308 -13.52 16.42 16.48
N PRO A 309 -13.72 17.70 16.81
CA PRO A 309 -14.75 18.13 17.77
C PRO A 309 -16.12 17.49 17.51
N GLY A 310 -16.75 16.93 18.54
CA GLY A 310 -18.02 16.22 18.46
C GLY A 310 -17.96 14.77 17.97
N LYS A 311 -16.82 14.28 17.46
CA LYS A 311 -16.66 12.88 17.04
C LYS A 311 -16.47 11.95 18.24
N TYR A 312 -15.81 12.43 19.29
CA TYR A 312 -15.65 11.70 20.53
C TYR A 312 -17.02 11.46 21.21
N GLU A 313 -17.78 12.51 21.44
CA GLU A 313 -19.10 12.44 22.06
C GLU A 313 -20.08 11.61 21.23
N GLY A 314 -20.04 11.80 19.90
CA GLY A 314 -20.89 11.05 18.97
C GLY A 314 -20.58 9.58 18.88
N SER A 315 -19.38 9.15 19.29
CA SER A 315 -19.01 7.73 19.31
C SER A 315 -19.52 6.95 20.53
N ILE A 316 -19.89 7.66 21.61
CA ILE A 316 -20.31 7.04 22.86
C ILE A 316 -21.57 6.19 22.62
N GLY A 317 -21.48 4.90 22.96
CA GLY A 317 -22.58 3.96 22.79
C GLY A 317 -22.66 3.29 21.41
N MET A 318 -21.84 3.68 20.43
CA MET A 318 -21.70 2.93 19.18
C MET A 318 -21.18 1.52 19.45
N LYS A 319 -21.62 0.55 18.67
CA LYS A 319 -21.26 -0.86 18.84
C LYS A 319 -20.32 -1.39 17.79
N GLN A 320 -20.24 -0.75 16.64
CA GLN A 320 -19.44 -1.14 15.49
C GLN A 320 -19.10 0.07 14.63
N THR A 321 -18.18 -0.11 13.72
CA THR A 321 -17.85 0.82 12.64
C THR A 321 -17.84 0.10 11.30
N ASP A 322 -18.20 0.83 10.24
CA ASP A 322 -18.11 0.38 8.84
C ASP A 322 -16.97 1.12 8.10
N GLU A 323 -16.07 1.75 8.83
CA GLU A 323 -14.93 2.46 8.24
C GLU A 323 -14.01 1.52 7.47
N LEU A 324 -13.46 2.02 6.37
CA LEU A 324 -12.47 1.33 5.56
C LEU A 324 -11.33 2.30 5.25
N ALA A 325 -10.13 1.96 5.68
CA ALA A 325 -8.95 2.78 5.45
C ALA A 325 -7.66 1.96 5.52
N VAL A 326 -6.65 2.44 4.82
CA VAL A 326 -5.28 1.92 4.88
C VAL A 326 -4.41 2.96 5.57
N MET A 327 -3.71 2.57 6.65
CA MET A 327 -2.79 3.45 7.36
C MET A 327 -1.35 2.97 7.17
N VAL A 328 -0.45 3.89 7.02
CA VAL A 328 1.00 3.62 6.96
C VAL A 328 1.69 4.48 8.00
N ASP A 329 2.33 3.84 8.96
CA ASP A 329 3.20 4.50 9.93
C ASP A 329 4.66 4.32 9.53
N THR A 330 5.41 5.41 9.50
CA THR A 330 6.83 5.39 9.11
C THR A 330 7.71 5.80 10.26
N HIS A 331 8.84 5.13 10.41
CA HIS A 331 9.79 5.41 11.50
C HIS A 331 10.50 6.75 11.35
N TYR A 332 10.67 7.22 10.12
CA TYR A 332 11.25 8.52 9.79
C TYR A 332 10.24 9.40 9.07
N GLN A 333 10.40 10.70 9.27
CA GLN A 333 9.53 11.73 8.71
C GLN A 333 9.41 11.62 7.20
N LEU A 334 8.20 11.84 6.73
CA LEU A 334 7.85 11.88 5.32
C LEU A 334 8.03 13.28 4.75
N LYS A 335 8.45 13.30 3.51
CA LYS A 335 8.48 14.47 2.65
C LYS A 335 7.25 14.47 1.78
N VAL A 336 6.73 15.65 1.48
CA VAL A 336 5.61 15.82 0.56
C VAL A 336 6.16 16.04 -0.84
N ALA A 337 5.62 15.31 -1.81
CA ALA A 337 5.97 15.51 -3.21
C ALA A 337 5.22 16.72 -3.79
N LYS A 338 5.87 17.53 -4.64
CA LYS A 338 5.22 18.66 -5.32
C LYS A 338 3.99 18.24 -6.15
N THR A 339 3.99 17.01 -6.64
CA THR A 339 2.85 16.44 -7.37
C THR A 339 1.57 16.30 -6.54
N ALA A 340 1.65 16.31 -5.22
CA ALA A 340 0.49 16.22 -4.32
C ALA A 340 -0.16 17.59 -4.03
N LEU A 341 0.55 18.70 -4.26
CA LEU A 341 0.12 20.03 -3.83
C LEU A 341 -1.15 20.52 -4.54
N GLY A 342 -1.36 20.11 -5.78
CA GLY A 342 -2.55 20.50 -6.56
C GLY A 342 -3.87 20.03 -5.95
N VAL A 343 -3.83 19.03 -5.08
CA VAL A 343 -5.01 18.44 -4.43
C VAL A 343 -4.98 18.56 -2.91
N GLU A 344 -4.08 19.38 -2.36
CA GLU A 344 -3.97 19.62 -0.92
C GLU A 344 -5.11 20.51 -0.41
N ASP A 345 -5.72 20.14 0.71
CA ASP A 345 -6.62 20.97 1.49
C ASP A 345 -5.81 21.79 2.52
N HIS A 346 -5.56 23.05 2.18
CA HIS A 346 -4.78 23.94 3.02
C HIS A 346 -5.49 24.36 4.32
N ASP A 347 -6.78 24.13 4.44
CA ASP A 347 -7.57 24.47 5.62
C ASP A 347 -7.73 23.29 6.58
N TYR A 348 -7.20 22.10 6.23
CA TYR A 348 -7.34 20.91 7.04
C TYR A 348 -6.93 21.09 8.50
N GLY A 349 -5.80 21.73 8.76
CA GLY A 349 -5.32 22.02 10.13
C GLY A 349 -6.30 22.90 10.95
N LYS A 350 -7.15 23.69 10.29
CA LYS A 350 -8.15 24.54 10.95
C LYS A 350 -9.44 23.77 11.27
N SER A 351 -9.63 22.56 10.74
CA SER A 351 -10.85 21.78 10.94
C SER A 351 -11.11 21.37 12.40
N TRP A 352 -10.08 21.42 13.25
CA TRP A 352 -10.20 21.25 14.70
C TRP A 352 -10.65 22.52 15.42
N LEU A 353 -10.66 23.68 14.76
CA LEU A 353 -10.99 24.97 15.37
C LEU A 353 -12.49 25.24 15.46
N ASP A 354 -13.34 24.46 14.81
CA ASP A 354 -14.79 24.69 14.68
C ASP A 354 -15.61 24.32 15.94
N GLY A 355 -14.96 24.08 17.08
CA GLY A 355 -15.65 23.79 18.33
C GLY A 355 -16.04 25.08 19.08
N GLU A 356 -17.23 25.14 19.69
CA GLU A 356 -17.66 26.25 20.56
C GLU A 356 -16.63 26.54 21.67
N GLY A 357 -16.02 25.49 22.25
CA GLY A 357 -14.98 25.62 23.28
C GLY A 357 -13.68 26.28 22.81
N TYR A 358 -13.42 26.30 21.52
CA TYR A 358 -12.25 27.00 20.98
C TYR A 358 -12.47 28.50 20.88
N ARG A 359 -13.67 28.93 20.47
CA ARG A 359 -14.05 30.36 20.45
C ARG A 359 -14.04 30.94 21.85
N GLU A 360 -14.55 30.18 22.82
CA GLU A 360 -14.47 30.54 24.24
C GLU A 360 -13.00 30.71 24.72
N ALA A 361 -12.09 29.82 24.30
CA ALA A 361 -10.68 29.87 24.65
C ALA A 361 -9.93 31.05 24.00
N LEU A 362 -10.41 31.52 22.81
CA LEU A 362 -9.87 32.70 22.15
C LEU A 362 -10.53 34.03 22.62
N GLY A 363 -11.58 33.96 23.42
CA GLY A 363 -12.34 35.13 23.89
C GLY A 363 -13.19 35.79 22.78
N GLU A 364 -13.59 35.00 21.78
CA GLU A 364 -14.46 35.45 20.66
C GLU A 364 -15.94 35.19 20.96
#